data_551da50313532981ac9a2bc15564d285
#
_entry.id   551da50313532981ac9a2bc15564d285
#
_cell.length_a   1.000
_cell.length_b   1.000
_cell.length_c   1.000
_cell.angle_alpha   90.00
_cell.angle_beta   90.00
_cell.angle_gamma   90.00
#
_symmetry.space_group_name_H-M   'P 1'
#
loop_
_entity.id
_entity.type
_entity.pdbx_description
1 polymer ?
#
loop_
_entity_poly.entity_id
_entity_poly.type
_entity_poly.pdbx_seq_one_letter_code
_entity_poly.pdbx_strand_id
1 'polypeptide(L)'
;MVRAVNPADLQGLRSGDLETREAHVHHLLDRAGTHGDESAIAALQALTRDYQDFHRSLYSRAMNHAAVFADAGLGEPLLAALGDTRYNCQAWAAKGCAAMDIRAAVPQLVTLLDHPQWIVRGETVTALGRLGDASVVPALRPLLGDPADWLRQRTADALARIGGDAALEALWEEFEHRRFPRIGYLASTLALFTPQVVPRLLVAAGSTDPDQRYWAAVALGSTGDDRVVPTLERLMAGDRGVTVFDGEVRAAAKKALRTLRRIRAAVAERESAEA
;
A
#
# COMPACT_ATOMS: atom_id res chain seq x y z
N MET A 1 7.14 -22.06 23.29
CA MET A 1 6.12 -22.60 24.22
C MET A 1 4.79 -22.50 23.52
N VAL A 2 4.07 -23.60 23.30
CA VAL A 2 2.71 -23.55 22.74
C VAL A 2 1.80 -22.97 23.82
N ARG A 3 1.21 -21.80 23.56
CA ARG A 3 0.26 -21.16 24.49
C ARG A 3 -0.96 -22.08 24.66
N ALA A 4 -1.44 -22.25 25.88
CA ALA A 4 -2.62 -23.06 26.15
C ALA A 4 -3.87 -22.36 25.61
N VAL A 5 -4.57 -23.00 24.68
CA VAL A 5 -5.85 -22.51 24.15
C VAL A 5 -6.98 -22.92 25.10
N ASN A 6 -7.86 -21.99 25.44
CA ASN A 6 -9.07 -22.32 26.17
C ASN A 6 -10.00 -23.18 25.26
N PRO A 7 -10.42 -24.38 25.69
CA PRO A 7 -11.32 -25.21 24.90
C PRO A 7 -12.63 -24.51 24.50
N ALA A 8 -13.15 -23.59 25.34
CA ALA A 8 -14.35 -22.83 25.05
C ALA A 8 -14.15 -21.86 23.86
N ASP A 9 -12.95 -21.26 23.72
CA ASP A 9 -12.63 -20.37 22.62
C ASP A 9 -12.58 -21.14 21.28
N LEU A 10 -11.99 -22.34 21.26
CA LEU A 10 -12.01 -23.22 20.07
C LEU A 10 -13.42 -23.75 19.76
N GLN A 11 -14.21 -24.08 20.79
CA GLN A 11 -15.58 -24.52 20.61
C GLN A 11 -16.44 -23.41 20.00
N GLY A 12 -16.28 -22.14 20.42
CA GLY A 12 -16.98 -20.99 19.84
C GLY A 12 -16.69 -20.77 18.36
N LEU A 13 -15.50 -21.13 17.88
CA LEU A 13 -15.16 -21.08 16.46
C LEU A 13 -15.82 -22.19 15.62
N ARG A 14 -16.34 -23.27 16.26
CA ARG A 14 -16.91 -24.46 15.62
C ARG A 14 -18.40 -24.63 15.85
N SER A 15 -18.95 -24.02 16.89
CA SER A 15 -20.33 -24.23 17.34
C SER A 15 -21.25 -23.07 16.90
N GLY A 16 -22.52 -23.39 16.71
CA GLY A 16 -23.53 -22.43 16.29
C GLY A 16 -23.59 -22.20 14.77
N ASP A 17 -24.40 -21.25 14.37
CA ASP A 17 -24.46 -20.79 12.99
C ASP A 17 -23.24 -19.95 12.59
N LEU A 18 -23.15 -19.57 11.33
CA LEU A 18 -22.00 -18.82 10.82
C LEU A 18 -21.91 -17.43 11.49
N GLU A 19 -23.01 -16.75 11.69
CA GLU A 19 -23.07 -15.41 12.31
C GLU A 19 -22.53 -15.45 13.75
N THR A 20 -22.94 -16.44 14.53
CA THR A 20 -22.44 -16.67 15.90
C THR A 20 -20.92 -16.90 15.91
N ARG A 21 -20.40 -17.73 14.99
CA ARG A 21 -18.96 -17.97 14.88
C ARG A 21 -18.17 -16.75 14.45
N GLU A 22 -18.74 -15.94 13.54
CA GLU A 22 -18.12 -14.66 13.11
C GLU A 22 -18.10 -13.66 14.26
N ALA A 23 -19.17 -13.55 15.04
CA ALA A 23 -19.20 -12.73 16.25
C ALA A 23 -18.16 -13.19 17.28
N HIS A 24 -17.97 -14.50 17.41
CA HIS A 24 -16.94 -15.05 18.30
C HIS A 24 -15.51 -14.68 17.85
N VAL A 25 -15.20 -14.67 16.55
CA VAL A 25 -13.91 -14.16 16.04
C VAL A 25 -13.71 -12.70 16.42
N HIS A 26 -14.74 -11.85 16.30
CA HIS A 26 -14.64 -10.45 16.72
C HIS A 26 -14.38 -10.31 18.23
N HIS A 27 -15.05 -11.12 19.05
CA HIS A 27 -14.82 -11.14 20.49
C HIS A 27 -13.37 -11.58 20.83
N LEU A 28 -12.84 -12.59 20.14
CA LEU A 28 -11.44 -13.00 20.30
C LEU A 28 -10.47 -11.91 19.90
N LEU A 29 -10.73 -11.20 18.78
CA LEU A 29 -9.90 -10.09 18.32
C LEU A 29 -9.90 -8.91 19.29
N ASP A 30 -11.05 -8.60 19.89
CA ASP A 30 -11.18 -7.56 20.90
C ASP A 30 -10.37 -7.92 22.17
N ARG A 31 -10.55 -9.13 22.69
CA ARG A 31 -9.80 -9.63 23.85
C ARG A 31 -8.28 -9.64 23.59
N ALA A 32 -7.86 -10.08 22.42
CA ALA A 32 -6.45 -10.11 22.03
C ALA A 32 -5.86 -8.70 21.90
N GLY A 33 -6.57 -7.78 21.21
CA GLY A 33 -6.08 -6.44 20.91
C GLY A 33 -6.16 -5.48 22.10
N THR A 34 -7.27 -5.50 22.85
CA THR A 34 -7.51 -4.55 23.94
C THR A 34 -6.86 -5.01 25.26
N HIS A 35 -6.85 -6.31 25.51
CA HIS A 35 -6.45 -6.88 26.80
C HIS A 35 -5.19 -7.77 26.73
N GLY A 36 -4.65 -8.03 25.55
CA GLY A 36 -3.52 -8.95 25.38
C GLY A 36 -3.81 -10.37 25.84
N ASP A 37 -5.09 -10.81 25.77
CA ASP A 37 -5.55 -12.11 26.25
C ASP A 37 -4.87 -13.24 25.50
N GLU A 38 -3.97 -13.94 26.20
CA GLU A 38 -3.17 -15.02 25.60
C GLU A 38 -4.00 -16.18 25.08
N SER A 39 -5.14 -16.49 25.69
CA SER A 39 -6.04 -17.54 25.23
C SER A 39 -6.72 -17.16 23.92
N ALA A 40 -7.19 -15.93 23.80
CA ALA A 40 -7.77 -15.41 22.58
C ALA A 40 -6.72 -15.37 21.43
N ILE A 41 -5.50 -14.93 21.72
CA ILE A 41 -4.38 -14.96 20.78
C ILE A 41 -4.13 -16.41 20.31
N ALA A 42 -4.04 -17.36 21.23
CA ALA A 42 -3.79 -18.76 20.92
C ALA A 42 -4.92 -19.39 20.08
N ALA A 43 -6.20 -19.03 20.31
CA ALA A 43 -7.34 -19.48 19.52
C ALA A 43 -7.29 -18.92 18.08
N LEU A 44 -6.93 -17.64 17.89
CA LEU A 44 -6.75 -17.02 16.57
C LEU A 44 -5.57 -17.62 15.80
N GLN A 45 -4.48 -17.96 16.50
CA GLN A 45 -3.34 -18.69 15.94
C GLN A 45 -3.74 -20.11 15.51
N ALA A 46 -4.55 -20.82 16.29
CA ALA A 46 -5.08 -22.12 15.92
C ALA A 46 -5.99 -22.05 14.69
N LEU A 47 -6.88 -21.05 14.62
CA LEU A 47 -7.69 -20.77 13.43
C LEU A 47 -6.81 -20.57 12.18
N THR A 48 -5.67 -19.92 12.33
CA THR A 48 -4.74 -19.67 11.21
C THR A 48 -3.97 -20.93 10.80
N ARG A 49 -3.49 -21.74 11.76
CA ARG A 49 -2.80 -23.00 11.47
C ARG A 49 -3.71 -24.02 10.80
N ASP A 50 -4.90 -24.15 11.35
CA ASP A 50 -5.87 -25.18 10.96
C ASP A 50 -6.98 -24.57 10.08
N TYR A 51 -6.67 -23.51 9.30
CA TYR A 51 -7.65 -22.72 8.56
C TYR A 51 -8.58 -23.57 7.68
N GLN A 52 -8.13 -24.73 7.23
CA GLN A 52 -8.89 -25.66 6.40
C GLN A 52 -10.08 -26.30 7.14
N ASP A 53 -10.02 -26.37 8.47
CA ASP A 53 -11.05 -26.92 9.34
C ASP A 53 -12.16 -25.90 9.66
N PHE A 54 -11.97 -24.65 9.26
CA PHE A 54 -12.88 -23.56 9.56
C PHE A 54 -13.54 -22.97 8.31
N HIS A 55 -14.66 -22.30 8.51
CA HIS A 55 -15.29 -21.59 7.41
C HIS A 55 -14.41 -20.40 6.96
N ARG A 56 -14.27 -20.23 5.64
CA ARG A 56 -13.42 -19.21 5.02
C ARG A 56 -13.61 -17.77 5.55
N SER A 57 -14.85 -17.41 5.96
CA SER A 57 -15.12 -16.08 6.51
C SER A 57 -14.44 -15.84 7.84
N LEU A 58 -14.28 -16.87 8.68
CA LEU A 58 -13.57 -16.77 9.95
C LEU A 58 -12.09 -16.50 9.71
N TYR A 59 -11.49 -17.26 8.76
CA TYR A 59 -10.10 -17.03 8.36
C TYR A 59 -9.90 -15.63 7.77
N SER A 60 -10.78 -15.19 6.87
CA SER A 60 -10.75 -13.84 6.29
C SER A 60 -10.81 -12.75 7.37
N ARG A 61 -11.71 -12.89 8.36
CA ARG A 61 -11.83 -11.93 9.47
C ARG A 61 -10.57 -11.89 10.33
N ALA A 62 -10.04 -13.06 10.68
CA ALA A 62 -8.78 -13.16 11.43
C ALA A 62 -7.63 -12.48 10.68
N MET A 63 -7.45 -12.76 9.39
CA MET A 63 -6.36 -12.19 8.58
C MET A 63 -6.47 -10.67 8.39
N ASN A 64 -7.67 -10.10 8.49
CA ASN A 64 -7.82 -8.63 8.49
C ASN A 64 -7.13 -7.95 9.68
N HIS A 65 -6.93 -8.69 10.78
CA HIS A 65 -6.33 -8.23 12.03
C HIS A 65 -5.10 -9.06 12.44
N ALA A 66 -4.43 -9.69 11.47
CA ALA A 66 -3.35 -10.65 11.72
C ALA A 66 -2.22 -10.11 12.61
N ALA A 67 -1.95 -8.80 12.57
CA ALA A 67 -0.94 -8.18 13.42
C ALA A 67 -1.23 -8.28 14.92
N VAL A 68 -2.51 -8.44 15.32
CA VAL A 68 -2.92 -8.55 16.73
C VAL A 68 -2.43 -9.84 17.37
N PHE A 69 -2.33 -10.92 16.58
CA PHE A 69 -1.94 -12.25 17.08
C PHE A 69 -0.72 -12.82 16.34
N ALA A 70 0.10 -11.95 15.77
CA ALA A 70 1.30 -12.32 15.02
C ALA A 70 2.22 -13.22 15.84
N ASP A 71 2.67 -14.33 15.21
CA ASP A 71 3.61 -15.28 15.79
C ASP A 71 4.47 -15.91 14.70
N ALA A 72 5.76 -16.12 14.97
CA ALA A 72 6.70 -16.73 14.04
C ALA A 72 6.28 -18.13 13.58
N GLY A 73 5.58 -18.88 14.42
CA GLY A 73 5.06 -20.23 14.12
C GLY A 73 3.92 -20.25 13.10
N LEU A 74 3.39 -19.09 12.68
CA LEU A 74 2.36 -19.00 11.65
C LEU A 74 2.95 -18.88 10.23
N GLY A 75 4.26 -18.78 10.07
CA GLY A 75 4.92 -18.65 8.77
C GLY A 75 4.57 -19.82 7.84
N GLU A 76 4.82 -21.06 8.25
CA GLU A 76 4.54 -22.25 7.44
C GLU A 76 3.05 -22.39 7.07
N PRO A 77 2.08 -22.27 8.00
CA PRO A 77 0.66 -22.27 7.66
C PRO A 77 0.25 -21.21 6.64
N LEU A 78 0.78 -20.01 6.73
CA LEU A 78 0.49 -18.92 5.78
C LEU A 78 1.12 -19.18 4.41
N LEU A 79 2.36 -19.69 4.35
CA LEU A 79 2.99 -20.10 3.10
C LEU A 79 2.21 -21.24 2.42
N ALA A 80 1.74 -22.22 3.18
CA ALA A 80 0.87 -23.29 2.65
C ALA A 80 -0.45 -22.72 2.11
N ALA A 81 -1.07 -21.76 2.80
CA ALA A 81 -2.32 -21.14 2.39
C ALA A 81 -2.16 -20.26 1.13
N LEU A 82 -0.98 -19.75 0.81
CA LEU A 82 -0.70 -19.09 -0.48
C LEU A 82 -0.82 -20.06 -1.67
N GLY A 83 -0.61 -21.36 -1.47
CA GLY A 83 -0.83 -22.40 -2.48
C GLY A 83 -2.28 -22.88 -2.57
N ASP A 84 -3.16 -22.50 -1.65
CA ASP A 84 -4.54 -22.99 -1.58
C ASP A 84 -5.47 -22.18 -2.50
N THR A 85 -5.94 -22.81 -3.56
CA THR A 85 -6.82 -22.18 -4.55
C THR A 85 -8.28 -22.06 -4.12
N ARG A 86 -8.65 -22.61 -2.95
CA ARG A 86 -10.02 -22.57 -2.46
C ARG A 86 -10.38 -21.17 -1.94
N TYR A 87 -11.49 -20.66 -2.38
CA TYR A 87 -12.21 -19.52 -1.78
C TYR A 87 -11.38 -18.26 -1.45
N ASN A 88 -10.43 -17.89 -2.31
CA ASN A 88 -9.56 -16.73 -2.07
C ASN A 88 -8.64 -16.87 -0.83
N CYS A 89 -8.37 -18.09 -0.35
CA CYS A 89 -7.41 -18.30 0.75
C CYS A 89 -6.07 -17.62 0.47
N GLN A 90 -5.62 -17.63 -0.78
CA GLN A 90 -4.40 -16.96 -1.23
C GLN A 90 -4.39 -15.46 -0.94
N ALA A 91 -5.53 -14.77 -1.17
CA ALA A 91 -5.64 -13.33 -0.88
C ALA A 91 -5.45 -13.04 0.62
N TRP A 92 -6.10 -13.84 1.46
CA TRP A 92 -6.01 -13.65 2.91
C TRP A 92 -4.66 -14.08 3.46
N ALA A 93 -4.07 -15.13 2.90
CA ALA A 93 -2.72 -15.54 3.23
C ALA A 93 -1.68 -14.46 2.87
N ALA A 94 -1.79 -13.85 1.68
CA ALA A 94 -0.95 -12.73 1.29
C ALA A 94 -1.03 -11.56 2.28
N LYS A 95 -2.24 -11.23 2.73
CA LYS A 95 -2.47 -10.20 3.73
C LYS A 95 -1.86 -10.58 5.10
N GLY A 96 -2.02 -11.83 5.53
CA GLY A 96 -1.42 -12.36 6.75
C GLY A 96 0.12 -12.31 6.70
N CYS A 97 0.71 -12.78 5.61
CA CYS A 97 2.16 -12.71 5.39
C CYS A 97 2.68 -11.26 5.49
N ALA A 98 1.97 -10.32 4.85
CA ALA A 98 2.34 -8.91 4.93
C ALA A 98 2.22 -8.35 6.36
N ALA A 99 1.15 -8.69 7.08
CA ALA A 99 0.93 -8.21 8.45
C ALA A 99 1.98 -8.75 9.44
N MET A 100 2.50 -9.95 9.20
CA MET A 100 3.46 -10.64 10.07
C MET A 100 4.92 -10.57 9.56
N ASP A 101 5.21 -9.76 8.54
CA ASP A 101 6.53 -9.58 7.91
C ASP A 101 7.18 -10.91 7.44
N ILE A 102 6.39 -11.82 6.86
CA ILE A 102 6.86 -13.13 6.38
C ILE A 102 7.49 -12.96 5.00
N ARG A 103 8.74 -12.55 4.94
CA ARG A 103 9.48 -12.29 3.68
C ARG A 103 9.71 -13.53 2.83
N ALA A 104 9.72 -14.71 3.41
CA ALA A 104 9.79 -15.99 2.69
C ALA A 104 8.62 -16.18 1.71
N ALA A 105 7.52 -15.43 1.86
CA ALA A 105 6.37 -15.44 0.95
C ALA A 105 6.65 -14.75 -0.40
N VAL A 106 7.65 -13.88 -0.50
CA VAL A 106 7.89 -13.03 -1.69
C VAL A 106 7.97 -13.82 -3.01
N PRO A 107 8.73 -14.92 -3.13
CA PRO A 107 8.78 -15.66 -4.39
C PRO A 107 7.41 -16.22 -4.81
N GLN A 108 6.63 -16.73 -3.86
CA GLN A 108 5.31 -17.27 -4.13
C GLN A 108 4.29 -16.17 -4.44
N LEU A 109 4.37 -15.01 -3.75
CA LEU A 109 3.54 -13.85 -4.04
C LEU A 109 3.76 -13.35 -5.48
N VAL A 110 4.99 -13.34 -5.98
CA VAL A 110 5.28 -12.95 -7.37
C VAL A 110 4.49 -13.80 -8.35
N THR A 111 4.34 -15.12 -8.11
CA THR A 111 3.55 -16.00 -9.00
C THR A 111 2.04 -15.72 -8.97
N LEU A 112 1.55 -15.01 -7.97
CA LEU A 112 0.13 -14.65 -7.81
C LEU A 112 -0.25 -13.30 -8.47
N LEU A 113 0.70 -12.59 -9.05
CA LEU A 113 0.43 -11.29 -9.70
C LEU A 113 -0.50 -11.43 -10.92
N ASP A 114 -0.46 -12.56 -11.63
CA ASP A 114 -1.30 -12.85 -12.79
C ASP A 114 -2.55 -13.68 -12.43
N HIS A 115 -2.88 -13.78 -11.13
CA HIS A 115 -4.02 -14.59 -10.69
C HIS A 115 -5.34 -14.10 -11.30
N PRO A 116 -6.25 -15.00 -11.78
CA PRO A 116 -7.50 -14.61 -12.45
C PRO A 116 -8.43 -13.79 -11.53
N GLN A 117 -8.43 -14.07 -10.23
CA GLN A 117 -9.26 -13.35 -9.27
C GLN A 117 -8.61 -12.02 -8.88
N TRP A 118 -9.32 -10.93 -9.12
CA TRP A 118 -8.85 -9.57 -8.85
C TRP A 118 -8.44 -9.33 -7.38
N ILE A 119 -9.16 -9.94 -6.42
CA ILE A 119 -8.85 -9.78 -5.00
C ILE A 119 -7.48 -10.38 -4.65
N VAL A 120 -7.12 -11.54 -5.25
CA VAL A 120 -5.82 -12.16 -5.05
C VAL A 120 -4.73 -11.25 -5.60
N ARG A 121 -4.87 -10.74 -6.84
CA ARG A 121 -3.89 -9.78 -7.40
C ARG A 121 -3.70 -8.56 -6.51
N GLY A 122 -4.80 -7.98 -6.02
CA GLY A 122 -4.75 -6.77 -5.20
C GLY A 122 -4.06 -6.96 -3.85
N GLU A 123 -4.37 -8.04 -3.13
CA GLU A 123 -3.70 -8.33 -1.86
C GLU A 123 -2.25 -8.75 -2.08
N THR A 124 -1.95 -9.45 -3.18
CA THR A 124 -0.58 -9.79 -3.58
C THR A 124 0.28 -8.54 -3.82
N VAL A 125 -0.21 -7.59 -4.62
CA VAL A 125 0.49 -6.31 -4.86
C VAL A 125 0.73 -5.56 -3.55
N THR A 126 -0.29 -5.51 -2.68
CA THR A 126 -0.17 -4.86 -1.37
C THR A 126 0.88 -5.55 -0.49
N ALA A 127 0.89 -6.90 -0.49
CA ALA A 127 1.86 -7.69 0.26
C ALA A 127 3.29 -7.48 -0.25
N LEU A 128 3.49 -7.52 -1.57
CA LEU A 128 4.80 -7.25 -2.18
C LEU A 128 5.31 -5.84 -1.92
N GLY A 129 4.41 -4.84 -1.85
CA GLY A 129 4.79 -3.49 -1.46
C GLY A 129 5.28 -3.36 -0.01
N ARG A 130 4.94 -4.33 0.87
CA ARG A 130 5.39 -4.35 2.28
C ARG A 130 6.60 -5.26 2.50
N LEU A 131 6.63 -6.40 1.82
CA LEU A 131 7.62 -7.46 2.05
C LEU A 131 8.76 -7.45 1.05
N GLY A 132 8.52 -6.93 -0.16
CA GLY A 132 9.46 -6.92 -1.26
C GLY A 132 10.53 -5.84 -1.13
N ASP A 133 11.49 -5.92 -2.02
CA ASP A 133 12.56 -4.96 -2.23
C ASP A 133 12.68 -4.63 -3.73
N ALA A 134 13.77 -4.01 -4.14
CA ALA A 134 14.00 -3.66 -5.55
C ALA A 134 13.92 -4.85 -6.53
N SER A 135 14.13 -6.09 -6.06
CA SER A 135 14.09 -7.28 -6.91
C SER A 135 12.70 -7.61 -7.45
N VAL A 136 11.63 -7.18 -6.78
CA VAL A 136 10.24 -7.41 -7.22
C VAL A 136 9.71 -6.32 -8.14
N VAL A 137 10.41 -5.19 -8.29
CA VAL A 137 9.99 -4.06 -9.14
C VAL A 137 9.72 -4.49 -10.59
N PRO A 138 10.58 -5.33 -11.25
CA PRO A 138 10.30 -5.79 -12.61
C PRO A 138 8.99 -6.57 -12.76
N ALA A 139 8.58 -7.32 -11.73
CA ALA A 139 7.33 -8.07 -11.73
C ALA A 139 6.10 -7.17 -11.49
N LEU A 140 6.24 -6.10 -10.71
CA LEU A 140 5.17 -5.13 -10.44
C LEU A 140 4.95 -4.14 -11.59
N ARG A 141 6.01 -3.74 -12.30
CA ARG A 141 5.97 -2.69 -13.32
C ARG A 141 4.88 -2.88 -14.39
N PRO A 142 4.66 -4.08 -14.99
CA PRO A 142 3.59 -4.27 -15.97
C PRO A 142 2.18 -3.92 -15.46
N LEU A 143 1.95 -4.05 -14.15
CA LEU A 143 0.66 -3.76 -13.52
C LEU A 143 0.35 -2.25 -13.41
N LEU A 144 1.30 -1.38 -13.68
CA LEU A 144 1.05 0.06 -13.88
C LEU A 144 0.19 0.33 -15.11
N GLY A 145 0.17 -0.59 -16.09
CA GLY A 145 -0.68 -0.59 -17.28
C GLY A 145 -1.93 -1.46 -17.19
N ASP A 146 -2.26 -2.03 -16.02
CA ASP A 146 -3.44 -2.91 -15.86
C ASP A 146 -4.74 -2.19 -16.25
N PRO A 147 -5.71 -2.86 -16.91
CA PRO A 147 -7.00 -2.28 -17.23
C PRO A 147 -7.76 -1.73 -16.02
N ALA A 148 -7.59 -2.34 -14.84
CA ALA A 148 -8.26 -1.93 -13.62
C ALA A 148 -7.54 -0.76 -12.93
N ASP A 149 -8.20 0.41 -12.87
CA ASP A 149 -7.65 1.63 -12.28
C ASP A 149 -7.18 1.45 -10.82
N TRP A 150 -7.97 0.72 -10.02
CA TRP A 150 -7.64 0.44 -8.63
C TRP A 150 -6.34 -0.39 -8.48
N LEU A 151 -6.04 -1.31 -9.43
CA LEU A 151 -4.82 -2.13 -9.38
C LEU A 151 -3.59 -1.31 -9.79
N ARG A 152 -3.74 -0.42 -10.80
CA ARG A 152 -2.68 0.54 -11.13
C ARG A 152 -2.29 1.40 -9.93
N GLN A 153 -3.28 1.93 -9.19
CA GLN A 153 -3.01 2.74 -8.00
C GLN A 153 -2.33 1.93 -6.89
N ARG A 154 -2.83 0.72 -6.61
CA ARG A 154 -2.16 -0.18 -5.64
C ARG A 154 -0.72 -0.51 -6.04
N THR A 155 -0.47 -0.69 -7.33
CA THR A 155 0.87 -0.94 -7.83
C THR A 155 1.79 0.26 -7.64
N ALA A 156 1.30 1.46 -7.93
CA ALA A 156 2.05 2.69 -7.67
C ALA A 156 2.37 2.86 -6.17
N ASP A 157 1.41 2.58 -5.29
CA ASP A 157 1.63 2.58 -3.83
C ASP A 157 2.65 1.54 -3.39
N ALA A 158 2.58 0.33 -3.96
CA ALA A 158 3.52 -0.74 -3.65
C ALA A 158 4.95 -0.34 -4.05
N LEU A 159 5.13 0.20 -5.26
CA LEU A 159 6.42 0.71 -5.74
C LEU A 159 6.93 1.86 -4.87
N ALA A 160 6.06 2.78 -4.46
CA ALA A 160 6.45 3.87 -3.57
C ALA A 160 6.91 3.37 -2.19
N ARG A 161 6.30 2.30 -1.67
CA ARG A 161 6.72 1.67 -0.39
C ARG A 161 8.05 0.94 -0.50
N ILE A 162 8.29 0.24 -1.62
CA ILE A 162 9.56 -0.41 -1.92
C ILE A 162 10.66 0.65 -2.01
N GLY A 163 10.37 1.78 -2.67
CA GLY A 163 11.32 2.87 -2.80
C GLY A 163 12.51 2.55 -3.71
N GLY A 164 13.53 3.39 -3.63
CA GLY A 164 14.78 3.24 -4.39
C GLY A 164 14.65 3.61 -5.88
N ASP A 165 15.79 3.57 -6.59
CA ASP A 165 15.87 4.07 -7.95
C ASP A 165 15.05 3.27 -8.96
N ALA A 166 14.97 1.94 -8.80
CA ALA A 166 14.22 1.09 -9.72
C ALA A 166 12.71 1.40 -9.68
N ALA A 167 12.16 1.60 -8.47
CA ALA A 167 10.75 1.96 -8.30
C ALA A 167 10.46 3.38 -8.79
N LEU A 168 11.36 4.33 -8.49
CA LEU A 168 11.26 5.69 -9.01
C LEU A 168 11.28 5.69 -10.55
N GLU A 169 12.17 4.93 -11.17
CA GLU A 169 12.27 4.85 -12.64
C GLU A 169 10.97 4.30 -13.26
N ALA A 170 10.42 3.21 -12.69
CA ALA A 170 9.17 2.64 -13.16
C ALA A 170 7.99 3.64 -13.11
N LEU A 171 7.87 4.40 -12.02
CA LEU A 171 6.83 5.42 -11.87
C LEU A 171 7.11 6.66 -12.73
N TRP A 172 8.39 7.04 -12.88
CA TRP A 172 8.79 8.17 -13.70
C TRP A 172 8.46 7.98 -15.17
N GLU A 173 8.72 6.80 -15.73
CA GLU A 173 8.36 6.48 -17.11
C GLU A 173 6.86 6.62 -17.38
N GLU A 174 6.01 6.17 -16.45
CA GLU A 174 4.57 6.35 -16.59
C GLU A 174 4.16 7.83 -16.54
N PHE A 175 4.84 8.62 -15.73
CA PHE A 175 4.63 10.06 -15.64
C PHE A 175 5.07 10.79 -16.91
N GLU A 176 6.26 10.51 -17.38
CA GLU A 176 6.88 11.17 -18.55
C GLU A 176 6.10 10.89 -19.84
N HIS A 177 5.66 9.63 -20.02
CA HIS A 177 4.91 9.22 -21.21
C HIS A 177 3.40 9.34 -21.04
N ARG A 178 2.91 9.84 -19.90
CA ARG A 178 1.48 10.03 -19.57
C ARG A 178 0.62 8.79 -19.77
N ARG A 179 1.18 7.62 -19.55
CA ARG A 179 0.46 6.34 -19.69
C ARG A 179 -0.46 6.06 -18.51
N PHE A 180 -0.25 6.72 -17.37
CA PHE A 180 -1.06 6.54 -16.18
C PHE A 180 -2.32 7.42 -16.23
N PRO A 181 -3.54 6.84 -16.29
CA PRO A 181 -4.77 7.61 -16.49
C PRO A 181 -5.07 8.65 -15.40
N ARG A 182 -4.62 8.39 -14.16
CA ARG A 182 -4.75 9.32 -13.04
C ARG A 182 -3.40 9.98 -12.75
N ILE A 183 -2.93 10.77 -13.67
CA ILE A 183 -1.61 11.41 -13.59
C ILE A 183 -1.43 12.24 -12.31
N GLY A 184 -2.49 12.85 -11.77
CA GLY A 184 -2.44 13.59 -10.50
C GLY A 184 -2.15 12.70 -9.30
N TYR A 185 -2.64 11.45 -9.31
CA TYR A 185 -2.28 10.46 -8.30
C TYR A 185 -0.80 10.10 -8.39
N LEU A 186 -0.33 9.81 -9.61
CA LEU A 186 1.07 9.47 -9.86
C LEU A 186 2.02 10.63 -9.49
N ALA A 187 1.64 11.88 -9.79
CA ALA A 187 2.40 13.07 -9.41
C ALA A 187 2.59 13.16 -7.88
N SER A 188 1.53 12.87 -7.12
CA SER A 188 1.60 12.82 -5.65
C SER A 188 2.44 11.65 -5.14
N THR A 189 2.37 10.49 -5.79
CA THR A 189 3.17 9.31 -5.46
C THR A 189 4.66 9.55 -5.72
N LEU A 190 5.02 10.20 -6.82
CA LEU A 190 6.40 10.58 -7.13
C LEU A 190 7.01 11.50 -6.08
N ALA A 191 6.21 12.37 -5.45
CA ALA A 191 6.72 13.23 -4.39
C ALA A 191 7.24 12.47 -3.16
N LEU A 192 6.82 11.20 -2.96
CA LEU A 192 7.34 10.34 -1.89
C LEU A 192 8.82 9.96 -2.08
N PHE A 193 9.36 10.15 -3.29
CA PHE A 193 10.78 9.92 -3.60
C PHE A 193 11.64 11.20 -3.43
N THR A 194 11.19 12.15 -2.63
CA THR A 194 12.01 13.31 -2.28
C THR A 194 13.17 12.88 -1.37
N PRO A 195 14.42 13.34 -1.59
CA PRO A 195 14.81 14.40 -2.53
C PRO A 195 15.16 13.94 -3.96
N GLN A 196 15.19 12.65 -4.26
CA GLN A 196 15.73 12.09 -5.52
C GLN A 196 14.95 12.53 -6.75
N VAL A 197 13.61 12.65 -6.63
CA VAL A 197 12.73 13.03 -7.76
C VAL A 197 12.80 14.52 -8.10
N VAL A 198 13.21 15.37 -7.16
CA VAL A 198 13.16 16.85 -7.31
C VAL A 198 13.90 17.35 -8.55
N PRO A 199 15.14 16.92 -8.86
CA PRO A 199 15.83 17.41 -10.07
C PRO A 199 15.06 17.08 -11.37
N ARG A 200 14.47 15.89 -11.48
CA ARG A 200 13.67 15.49 -12.64
C ARG A 200 12.39 16.34 -12.77
N LEU A 201 11.71 16.57 -11.67
CA LEU A 201 10.50 17.41 -11.62
C LEU A 201 10.80 18.88 -11.99
N LEU A 202 11.95 19.42 -11.57
CA LEU A 202 12.38 20.76 -11.95
C LEU A 202 12.63 20.88 -13.47
N VAL A 203 13.21 19.86 -14.09
CA VAL A 203 13.36 19.77 -15.56
C VAL A 203 11.98 19.71 -16.23
N ALA A 204 11.09 18.82 -15.77
CA ALA A 204 9.73 18.69 -16.30
C ALA A 204 8.91 19.99 -16.16
N ALA A 205 9.13 20.76 -15.11
CA ALA A 205 8.53 22.09 -14.92
C ALA A 205 9.05 23.17 -15.90
N GLY A 206 10.09 22.86 -16.67
CA GLY A 206 10.61 23.66 -17.77
C GLY A 206 10.23 23.16 -19.16
N SER A 207 9.44 22.11 -19.27
CA SER A 207 9.00 21.50 -20.54
C SER A 207 8.27 22.49 -21.43
N THR A 208 8.33 22.29 -22.74
CA THR A 208 7.49 23.02 -23.71
C THR A 208 6.02 22.63 -23.61
N ASP A 209 5.73 21.45 -23.11
CA ASP A 209 4.38 20.90 -22.94
C ASP A 209 3.71 21.46 -21.66
N PRO A 210 2.58 22.18 -21.76
CA PRO A 210 1.89 22.74 -20.59
C PRO A 210 1.36 21.66 -19.64
N ASP A 211 0.95 20.49 -20.14
CA ASP A 211 0.47 19.41 -19.27
C ASP A 211 1.61 18.84 -18.41
N GLN A 212 2.81 18.67 -19.00
CA GLN A 212 3.95 18.20 -18.25
C GLN A 212 4.37 19.23 -17.17
N ARG A 213 4.36 20.53 -17.50
CA ARG A 213 4.62 21.60 -16.52
C ARG A 213 3.58 21.64 -15.40
N TYR A 214 2.29 21.46 -15.76
CA TYR A 214 1.19 21.44 -14.79
C TYR A 214 1.39 20.33 -13.75
N TRP A 215 1.59 19.10 -14.19
CA TRP A 215 1.73 17.96 -13.28
C TRP A 215 3.06 17.94 -12.56
N ALA A 216 4.12 18.46 -13.15
CA ALA A 216 5.37 18.71 -12.46
C ALA A 216 5.19 19.72 -11.31
N ALA A 217 4.44 20.82 -11.55
CA ALA A 217 4.14 21.78 -10.48
C ALA A 217 3.33 21.15 -9.35
N VAL A 218 2.34 20.30 -9.66
CA VAL A 218 1.55 19.56 -8.64
C VAL A 218 2.46 18.66 -7.81
N ALA A 219 3.32 17.87 -8.45
CA ALA A 219 4.27 16.99 -7.77
C ALA A 219 5.25 17.77 -6.89
N LEU A 220 5.85 18.85 -7.42
CA LEU A 220 6.78 19.72 -6.68
C LEU A 220 6.13 20.30 -5.41
N GLY A 221 4.84 20.68 -5.48
CA GLY A 221 4.12 21.19 -4.32
C GLY A 221 3.93 20.16 -3.20
N SER A 222 4.02 18.88 -3.51
CA SER A 222 3.84 17.78 -2.56
C SER A 222 5.16 17.28 -1.95
N THR A 223 6.32 17.79 -2.42
CA THR A 223 7.65 17.33 -1.95
C THR A 223 8.05 17.81 -0.55
N GLY A 224 7.53 18.94 -0.12
CA GLY A 224 8.01 19.58 1.11
C GLY A 224 9.39 20.27 0.98
N ASP A 225 10.01 20.26 -0.19
CA ASP A 225 11.39 20.71 -0.45
C ASP A 225 11.43 22.20 -0.88
N ASP A 226 12.19 23.01 -0.15
CA ASP A 226 12.32 24.46 -0.43
C ASP A 226 12.97 24.80 -1.76
N ARG A 227 13.79 23.94 -2.29
CA ARG A 227 14.48 24.13 -3.56
C ARG A 227 13.52 24.33 -4.74
N VAL A 228 12.26 23.90 -4.58
CA VAL A 228 11.22 23.99 -5.63
C VAL A 228 10.53 25.35 -5.68
N VAL A 229 10.63 26.16 -4.61
CA VAL A 229 9.92 27.45 -4.48
C VAL A 229 10.19 28.39 -5.64
N PRO A 230 11.44 28.67 -6.05
CA PRO A 230 11.71 29.59 -7.16
C PRO A 230 11.07 29.18 -8.48
N THR A 231 11.04 27.86 -8.75
CA THR A 231 10.40 27.31 -9.96
C THR A 231 8.89 27.47 -9.92
N LEU A 232 8.26 27.18 -8.79
CA LEU A 232 6.81 27.36 -8.63
C LEU A 232 6.40 28.83 -8.70
N GLU A 233 7.17 29.74 -8.13
CA GLU A 233 6.93 31.20 -8.23
C GLU A 233 7.06 31.72 -9.68
N ARG A 234 8.07 31.25 -10.41
CA ARG A 234 8.24 31.55 -11.83
C ARG A 234 7.04 31.10 -12.67
N LEU A 235 6.58 29.84 -12.46
CA LEU A 235 5.39 29.29 -13.15
C LEU A 235 4.13 30.08 -12.79
N MET A 236 3.94 30.40 -11.51
CA MET A 236 2.79 31.17 -11.04
C MET A 236 2.75 32.59 -11.64
N ALA A 237 3.89 33.25 -11.76
CA ALA A 237 3.97 34.65 -12.23
C ALA A 237 3.84 34.78 -13.76
N GLY A 238 4.45 33.87 -14.53
CA GLY A 238 4.67 34.06 -15.97
C GLY A 238 4.10 32.98 -16.89
N ASP A 239 3.72 31.80 -16.40
CA ASP A 239 3.26 30.70 -17.27
C ASP A 239 1.83 30.98 -17.75
N ARG A 240 1.62 30.95 -19.07
CA ARG A 240 0.31 31.11 -19.72
C ARG A 240 -0.21 29.83 -20.35
N GLY A 241 0.50 28.69 -20.10
CA GLY A 241 0.08 27.41 -20.60
C GLY A 241 -1.22 26.94 -19.96
N VAL A 242 -2.05 26.34 -20.79
CA VAL A 242 -3.32 25.73 -20.39
C VAL A 242 -3.29 24.28 -20.83
N THR A 243 -3.63 23.36 -19.92
CA THR A 243 -3.77 21.94 -20.23
C THR A 243 -5.09 21.69 -20.96
N VAL A 244 -5.20 20.55 -21.60
CA VAL A 244 -6.44 20.17 -22.30
C VAL A 244 -7.61 19.94 -21.31
N PHE A 245 -7.34 19.38 -20.13
CA PHE A 245 -8.38 18.95 -19.19
C PHE A 245 -8.24 19.53 -17.78
N ASP A 246 -7.05 19.95 -17.37
CA ASP A 246 -6.74 20.20 -15.95
C ASP A 246 -6.67 21.71 -15.59
N GLY A 247 -6.55 22.58 -16.56
CA GLY A 247 -6.54 24.03 -16.38
C GLY A 247 -5.18 24.69 -16.57
N GLU A 248 -5.02 25.88 -15.97
CA GLU A 248 -3.84 26.72 -16.17
C GLU A 248 -2.64 26.25 -15.32
N VAL A 249 -1.44 26.21 -15.91
CA VAL A 249 -0.19 25.89 -15.21
C VAL A 249 0.06 26.84 -14.03
N ARG A 250 -0.21 28.13 -14.21
CA ARG A 250 -0.05 29.11 -13.12
C ARG A 250 -0.98 28.84 -11.92
N ALA A 251 -2.19 28.30 -12.17
CA ALA A 251 -3.11 27.94 -11.11
C ALA A 251 -2.62 26.71 -10.34
N ALA A 252 -2.08 25.71 -11.04
CA ALA A 252 -1.42 24.57 -10.44
C ALA A 252 -0.24 25.01 -9.56
N ALA A 253 0.65 25.85 -10.07
CA ALA A 253 1.80 26.37 -9.33
C ALA A 253 1.39 27.15 -8.06
N LYS A 254 0.33 27.98 -8.16
CA LYS A 254 -0.23 28.69 -6.99
C LYS A 254 -0.76 27.73 -5.93
N LYS A 255 -1.47 26.66 -6.36
CA LYS A 255 -1.97 25.61 -5.46
C LYS A 255 -0.81 24.84 -4.85
N ALA A 256 0.20 24.49 -5.64
CA ALA A 256 1.41 23.79 -5.20
C ALA A 256 2.15 24.56 -4.09
N LEU A 257 2.36 25.87 -4.24
CA LEU A 257 2.97 26.70 -3.20
C LEU A 257 2.17 26.71 -1.88
N ARG A 258 0.83 26.69 -1.96
CA ARG A 258 0.00 26.57 -0.75
C ARG A 258 0.15 25.21 -0.08
N THR A 259 0.18 24.13 -0.87
CA THR A 259 0.37 22.76 -0.37
C THR A 259 1.73 22.64 0.29
N LEU A 260 2.79 23.10 -0.35
CA LEU A 260 4.15 23.11 0.17
C LEU A 260 4.23 23.80 1.54
N ARG A 261 3.64 25.01 1.67
CA ARG A 261 3.61 25.75 2.93
C ARG A 261 2.89 24.98 4.04
N ARG A 262 1.77 24.29 3.70
CA ARG A 262 1.04 23.46 4.67
C ARG A 262 1.86 22.25 5.15
N ILE A 263 2.53 21.56 4.22
CA ILE A 263 3.38 20.42 4.56
C ILE A 263 4.49 20.88 5.52
N ARG A 264 5.15 22.00 5.23
CA ARG A 264 6.23 22.54 6.05
C ARG A 264 5.75 22.98 7.44
N ALA A 265 4.60 23.66 7.51
CA ALA A 265 4.01 24.01 8.80
C ALA A 265 3.74 22.77 9.66
N ALA A 266 3.18 21.72 9.07
CA ALA A 266 2.92 20.48 9.78
C ALA A 266 4.20 19.73 10.22
N VAL A 267 5.28 19.82 9.47
CA VAL A 267 6.60 19.27 9.86
C VAL A 267 7.17 20.06 11.04
N ALA A 268 7.19 21.41 10.94
CA ALA A 268 7.69 22.27 12.00
C ALA A 268 6.93 22.11 13.34
N GLU A 269 5.61 21.93 13.26
CA GLU A 269 4.78 21.67 14.45
C GLU A 269 5.15 20.33 15.12
N ARG A 270 5.43 19.28 14.34
CA ARG A 270 5.87 17.98 14.88
C ARG A 270 7.24 18.06 15.52
N GLU A 271 8.21 18.68 14.85
CA GLU A 271 9.56 18.88 15.39
C GLU A 271 9.52 19.69 16.69
N SER A 272 8.63 20.69 16.79
CA SER A 272 8.46 21.48 18.00
C SER A 272 7.75 20.72 19.14
N ALA A 273 6.96 19.70 18.83
CA ALA A 273 6.28 18.86 19.83
C ALA A 273 7.18 17.73 20.37
N GLU A 274 8.23 17.36 19.63
CA GLU A 274 9.20 16.32 20.00
C GLU A 274 10.46 16.89 20.71
N ALA A 275 10.64 18.21 20.67
CA ALA A 275 11.75 18.94 21.34
C ALA A 275 11.39 19.40 22.74
#